data_b26c8a107ce568abd0928528aa5730fc
#
_entry.id   b26c8a107ce568abd0928528aa5730fc
#
_cell.length_a   1.000
_cell.length_b   1.000
_cell.length_c   1.000
_cell.angle_alpha   90.00
_cell.angle_beta   90.00
_cell.angle_gamma   90.00
#
_symmetry.space_group_name_H-M   'P 1'
#
loop_
_entity.id
_entity.type
_entity.pdbx_description
1 polymer ?
#
loop_
_entity_poly.entity_id
_entity_poly.type
_entity_poly.pdbx_seq_one_letter_code
_entity_poly.pdbx_strand_id
1 'polypeptide(L)'
;MPRFYLDVLNGSAVLEDPDGQAFADVHAARAEAAATARDLVAHGLLHNQDLSDRCVLIRDEAGETVARVPFRSALPGTLSASPLPASDQGVCDEGLLACVQADLERLVADQSRALDERERHLRDLLEALPAAIYLTDAEGRITFYNEAAVALAGRRPEVGRDQWCVTWRLYEPDGTPLPHEHCPMAVALKENRPVRGVEAVAERPDGSRILFMPFPTPLRDAAGALVGGVNMLLDMSQRPGAEDRIGLH
;
A
#
# COMPACT_ATOMS: atom_id res chain seq x y z
N MET A 1 40.06 12.00 -32.30
CA MET A 1 39.19 11.85 -31.16
C MET A 1 39.58 10.57 -30.47
N PRO A 2 39.82 10.56 -29.17
CA PRO A 2 40.17 9.31 -28.46
C PRO A 2 38.99 8.35 -28.47
N ARG A 3 39.27 7.06 -28.48
CA ARG A 3 38.28 5.99 -28.43
C ARG A 3 38.13 5.50 -27.02
N PHE A 4 36.89 5.31 -26.55
CA PHE A 4 36.57 4.75 -25.26
C PHE A 4 35.64 3.54 -25.43
N TYR A 5 35.70 2.60 -24.49
CA TYR A 5 34.94 1.36 -24.44
C TYR A 5 34.04 1.39 -23.21
N LEU A 6 32.75 1.12 -23.40
CA LEU A 6 31.73 1.20 -22.36
C LEU A 6 31.28 -0.20 -21.90
N ASP A 7 32.05 -0.81 -21.02
CA ASP A 7 31.77 -2.15 -20.51
C ASP A 7 30.71 -2.12 -19.42
N VAL A 8 29.82 -3.11 -19.39
CA VAL A 8 28.80 -3.23 -18.35
C VAL A 8 29.23 -4.28 -17.34
N LEU A 9 29.45 -3.86 -16.10
CA LEU A 9 29.73 -4.74 -14.95
C LEU A 9 28.40 -5.17 -14.32
N ASN A 10 28.22 -6.50 -14.16
CA ASN A 10 27.05 -7.10 -13.52
C ASN A 10 27.55 -8.10 -12.44
N GLY A 11 27.67 -7.63 -11.20
CA GLY A 11 28.32 -8.39 -10.14
C GLY A 11 29.78 -8.70 -10.48
N SER A 12 30.13 -9.98 -10.66
CA SER A 12 31.47 -10.42 -11.05
C SER A 12 31.64 -10.59 -12.58
N ALA A 13 30.57 -10.48 -13.37
CA ALA A 13 30.61 -10.63 -14.82
C ALA A 13 30.77 -9.28 -15.51
N VAL A 14 31.67 -9.20 -16.49
CA VAL A 14 31.87 -8.01 -17.34
C VAL A 14 31.38 -8.32 -18.75
N LEU A 15 30.46 -7.53 -19.25
CA LEU A 15 30.10 -7.53 -20.67
C LEU A 15 30.95 -6.46 -21.35
N GLU A 16 31.98 -6.89 -22.07
CA GLU A 16 32.92 -6.00 -22.74
C GLU A 16 32.27 -5.39 -24.00
N ASP A 17 32.56 -4.09 -24.23
CA ASP A 17 32.30 -3.42 -25.47
C ASP A 17 33.46 -3.68 -26.45
N PRO A 18 33.26 -4.49 -27.52
CA PRO A 18 34.35 -4.87 -28.42
C PRO A 18 34.68 -3.77 -29.43
N ASP A 19 33.74 -2.86 -29.72
CA ASP A 19 33.86 -1.92 -30.83
C ASP A 19 34.37 -0.55 -30.38
N GLY A 20 34.00 -0.13 -29.18
CA GLY A 20 34.31 1.18 -28.64
C GLY A 20 33.79 2.33 -29.50
N GLN A 21 33.69 3.50 -28.95
CA GLN A 21 33.20 4.70 -29.60
C GLN A 21 34.15 5.90 -29.45
N ALA A 22 34.25 6.75 -30.46
CA ALA A 22 35.06 7.96 -30.45
C ALA A 22 34.29 9.09 -29.72
N PHE A 23 34.89 9.67 -28.68
CA PHE A 23 34.34 10.81 -27.97
C PHE A 23 35.33 12.00 -27.99
N ALA A 24 34.82 13.21 -27.77
CA ALA A 24 35.65 14.39 -27.67
C ALA A 24 36.66 14.30 -26.51
N ASP A 25 36.20 13.81 -25.38
CA ASP A 25 36.95 13.62 -24.14
C ASP A 25 36.25 12.57 -23.22
N VAL A 26 36.86 12.28 -22.07
CA VAL A 26 36.30 11.35 -21.09
C VAL A 26 34.96 11.85 -20.49
N HIS A 27 34.72 13.18 -20.53
CA HIS A 27 33.49 13.75 -20.01
C HIS A 27 32.29 13.43 -20.93
N ALA A 28 32.50 13.52 -22.24
CA ALA A 28 31.53 13.09 -23.25
C ALA A 28 31.26 11.58 -23.15
N ALA A 29 32.29 10.75 -22.95
CA ALA A 29 32.14 9.31 -22.74
C ALA A 29 31.33 9.00 -21.45
N ARG A 30 31.52 9.77 -20.36
CA ARG A 30 30.72 9.62 -19.14
C ARG A 30 29.24 9.98 -19.32
N ALA A 31 28.95 11.01 -20.11
CA ALA A 31 27.56 11.39 -20.42
C ALA A 31 26.85 10.27 -21.18
N GLU A 32 27.51 9.65 -22.14
CA GLU A 32 26.98 8.49 -22.89
C GLU A 32 26.81 7.25 -22.01
N ALA A 33 27.80 6.95 -21.17
CA ALA A 33 27.71 5.86 -20.19
C ALA A 33 26.55 6.05 -19.21
N ALA A 34 26.25 7.28 -18.81
CA ALA A 34 25.09 7.60 -17.98
C ALA A 34 23.75 7.45 -18.74
N ALA A 35 23.71 7.73 -20.04
CA ALA A 35 22.55 7.47 -20.90
C ALA A 35 22.32 5.95 -21.04
N THR A 36 23.34 5.21 -21.36
CA THR A 36 23.31 3.73 -21.44
C THR A 36 22.86 3.11 -20.13
N ALA A 37 23.36 3.59 -18.98
CA ALA A 37 22.94 3.12 -17.68
C ALA A 37 21.44 3.39 -17.43
N ARG A 38 20.90 4.54 -17.83
CA ARG A 38 19.46 4.86 -17.71
C ARG A 38 18.60 3.91 -18.54
N ASP A 39 18.96 3.62 -19.77
CA ASP A 39 18.22 2.72 -20.65
C ASP A 39 18.22 1.29 -20.10
N LEU A 40 19.36 0.83 -19.59
CA LEU A 40 19.49 -0.49 -18.97
C LEU A 40 18.72 -0.59 -17.65
N VAL A 41 18.67 0.48 -16.85
CA VAL A 41 17.86 0.55 -15.63
C VAL A 41 16.38 0.50 -15.99
N ALA A 42 15.93 1.28 -16.97
CA ALA A 42 14.53 1.27 -17.41
C ALA A 42 14.11 -0.14 -17.87
N HIS A 43 14.97 -0.82 -18.63
CA HIS A 43 14.72 -2.18 -19.11
C HIS A 43 14.74 -3.22 -17.98
N GLY A 44 15.69 -3.12 -17.04
CA GLY A 44 15.83 -4.02 -15.91
C GLY A 44 14.67 -3.90 -14.90
N LEU A 45 14.15 -2.70 -14.66
CA LEU A 45 12.98 -2.47 -13.81
C LEU A 45 11.71 -3.14 -14.38
N LEU A 46 11.53 -3.13 -15.71
CA LEU A 46 10.43 -3.82 -16.38
C LEU A 46 10.49 -5.35 -16.21
N HIS A 47 11.67 -5.90 -15.96
CA HIS A 47 11.91 -7.34 -15.81
C HIS A 47 12.22 -7.78 -14.37
N ASN A 48 11.99 -6.90 -13.38
CA ASN A 48 12.20 -7.16 -11.94
C ASN A 48 13.61 -7.70 -11.61
N GLN A 49 14.64 -7.15 -12.27
CA GLN A 49 16.04 -7.53 -12.06
C GLN A 49 16.69 -6.65 -11.00
N ASP A 50 17.51 -7.26 -10.13
CA ASP A 50 18.36 -6.51 -9.20
C ASP A 50 19.47 -5.79 -9.97
N LEU A 51 19.52 -4.47 -9.82
CA LEU A 51 20.47 -3.58 -10.50
C LEU A 51 21.46 -2.91 -9.54
N SER A 52 21.42 -3.27 -8.26
CA SER A 52 22.14 -2.59 -7.17
C SER A 52 23.65 -2.55 -7.37
N ASP A 53 24.25 -3.63 -7.91
CA ASP A 53 25.69 -3.78 -8.07
C ASP A 53 26.18 -3.60 -9.52
N ARG A 54 25.33 -3.00 -10.39
CA ARG A 54 25.69 -2.78 -11.80
C ARG A 54 26.31 -1.41 -12.01
N CYS A 55 27.31 -1.35 -12.89
CA CYS A 55 27.89 -0.08 -13.35
C CYS A 55 28.43 -0.19 -14.78
N VAL A 56 28.57 0.96 -15.46
CA VAL A 56 29.31 1.08 -16.71
C VAL A 56 30.73 1.47 -16.38
N LEU A 57 31.70 0.69 -16.87
CA LEU A 57 33.15 0.99 -16.82
C LEU A 57 33.54 1.65 -18.13
N ILE A 58 34.28 2.74 -18.07
CA ILE A 58 34.82 3.43 -19.24
C ILE A 58 36.30 3.11 -19.30
N ARG A 59 36.73 2.41 -20.36
CA ARG A 59 38.13 2.10 -20.63
C ARG A 59 38.64 2.97 -21.79
N ASP A 60 39.91 3.32 -21.74
CA ASP A 60 40.58 3.98 -22.84
C ASP A 60 41.23 2.96 -23.84
N GLU A 61 41.90 3.49 -24.88
CA GLU A 61 42.60 2.67 -25.90
C GLU A 61 43.76 1.82 -25.34
N ALA A 62 44.26 2.15 -24.15
CA ALA A 62 45.29 1.37 -23.46
C ALA A 62 44.66 0.23 -22.61
N GLY A 63 43.32 0.17 -22.52
CA GLY A 63 42.60 -0.80 -21.69
C GLY A 63 42.47 -0.39 -20.22
N GLU A 64 42.91 0.80 -19.86
CA GLU A 64 42.84 1.33 -18.50
C GLU A 64 41.40 1.87 -18.17
N THR A 65 40.91 1.55 -16.99
CA THR A 65 39.60 2.08 -16.54
C THR A 65 39.76 3.54 -16.11
N VAL A 66 39.25 4.46 -16.93
CA VAL A 66 39.36 5.91 -16.71
C VAL A 66 38.15 6.48 -15.96
N ALA A 67 37.03 5.79 -15.93
CA ALA A 67 35.86 6.18 -15.15
C ALA A 67 34.91 5.01 -14.88
N ARG A 68 33.99 5.21 -13.89
CA ARG A 68 32.96 4.26 -13.52
C ARG A 68 31.65 5.01 -13.31
N VAL A 69 30.56 4.54 -13.89
CA VAL A 69 29.21 5.13 -13.79
C VAL A 69 28.26 4.08 -13.19
N PRO A 70 27.95 4.15 -11.87
CA PRO A 70 27.01 3.24 -11.24
C PRO A 70 25.59 3.42 -11.78
N PHE A 71 24.80 2.35 -11.94
CA PHE A 71 23.42 2.43 -12.42
C PHE A 71 22.53 3.25 -11.48
N ARG A 72 22.80 3.24 -10.18
CA ARG A 72 22.09 4.10 -9.20
C ARG A 72 22.19 5.60 -9.49
N SER A 73 23.29 6.05 -10.14
CA SER A 73 23.45 7.48 -10.50
C SER A 73 22.69 7.87 -11.77
N ALA A 74 22.10 6.91 -12.47
CA ALA A 74 21.27 7.12 -13.67
C ALA A 74 19.78 7.33 -13.36
N LEU A 75 19.33 7.15 -12.10
CA LEU A 75 17.95 7.39 -11.68
C LEU A 75 17.64 8.88 -11.67
N PRO A 76 16.42 9.30 -12.15
CA PRO A 76 16.01 10.70 -12.12
C PRO A 76 15.89 11.17 -10.67
N GLY A 77 16.72 12.10 -10.26
CA GLY A 77 16.77 12.67 -8.90
C GLY A 77 18.19 12.93 -8.37
N THR A 78 19.22 12.34 -8.98
CA THR A 78 20.60 12.60 -8.60
C THR A 78 21.23 13.62 -9.56
N LEU A 79 20.92 14.90 -9.36
CA LEU A 79 21.57 15.99 -10.06
C LEU A 79 22.83 16.41 -9.30
N SER A 80 23.94 16.50 -10.07
CA SER A 80 25.14 17.26 -9.80
C SER A 80 26.16 16.64 -8.84
N ALA A 81 27.01 15.78 -9.40
CA ALA A 81 28.36 15.62 -8.86
C ALA A 81 29.30 16.57 -9.63
N SER A 82 29.72 17.65 -8.98
CA SER A 82 30.90 18.43 -9.37
C SER A 82 32.15 17.56 -9.39
N PRO A 83 33.16 17.85 -10.24
CA PRO A 83 34.37 17.06 -10.33
C PRO A 83 35.15 17.11 -9.02
N LEU A 84 35.45 15.94 -8.47
CA LEU A 84 36.35 15.83 -7.32
C LEU A 84 37.79 16.17 -7.72
N PRO A 85 38.51 17.02 -6.96
CA PRO A 85 39.95 17.16 -7.11
C PRO A 85 40.62 15.84 -6.64
N ALA A 86 41.67 15.45 -7.38
CA ALA A 86 42.53 14.34 -7.00
C ALA A 86 43.26 14.64 -5.69
N SER A 87 43.38 13.61 -4.83
CA SER A 87 44.11 13.55 -3.57
C SER A 87 43.37 14.16 -2.34
N ASP A 88 42.67 13.38 -1.56
CA ASP A 88 43.01 13.11 -0.17
C ASP A 88 42.21 11.88 0.37
N GLN A 89 42.92 10.85 0.77
CA GLN A 89 42.35 9.72 1.48
C GLN A 89 42.13 10.12 2.93
N GLY A 90 40.89 10.35 3.35
CA GLY A 90 40.63 10.44 4.77
C GLY A 90 39.48 11.29 5.32
N VAL A 91 38.61 11.91 4.51
CA VAL A 91 37.54 12.80 5.07
C VAL A 91 36.18 12.63 4.38
N CYS A 92 35.91 11.57 3.63
CA CYS A 92 34.72 11.47 2.78
C CYS A 92 33.55 10.64 3.34
N ASP A 93 33.66 9.98 4.50
CA ASP A 93 32.61 9.05 4.95
C ASP A 93 31.43 9.73 5.67
N GLU A 94 31.65 10.74 6.49
CA GLU A 94 30.58 11.37 7.28
C GLU A 94 29.63 12.21 6.44
N GLY A 95 30.14 12.97 5.47
CA GLY A 95 29.31 13.83 4.60
C GLY A 95 28.46 13.02 3.61
N LEU A 96 28.99 11.91 3.08
CA LEU A 96 28.26 11.04 2.17
C LEU A 96 27.17 10.26 2.91
N LEU A 97 27.46 9.76 4.11
CA LEU A 97 26.49 9.09 4.97
C LEU A 97 25.35 10.03 5.36
N ALA A 98 25.65 11.29 5.74
CA ALA A 98 24.63 12.28 6.07
C ALA A 98 23.73 12.61 4.86
N CYS A 99 24.29 12.70 3.65
CA CYS A 99 23.51 12.96 2.43
C CYS A 99 22.59 11.78 2.10
N VAL A 100 23.10 10.55 2.15
CA VAL A 100 22.30 9.33 1.91
C VAL A 100 21.20 9.16 2.96
N GLN A 101 21.51 9.49 4.22
CA GLN A 101 20.55 9.44 5.31
C GLN A 101 19.42 10.45 5.12
N ALA A 102 19.75 11.69 4.74
CA ALA A 102 18.75 12.74 4.46
C ALA A 102 17.85 12.36 3.25
N ASP A 103 18.41 11.75 2.21
CA ASP A 103 17.63 11.30 1.04
C ASP A 103 16.73 10.12 1.39
N LEU A 104 17.20 9.19 2.23
CA LEU A 104 16.39 8.08 2.72
C LEU A 104 15.24 8.57 3.61
N GLU A 105 15.50 9.48 4.54
CA GLU A 105 14.48 10.10 5.39
C GLU A 105 13.41 10.82 4.56
N ARG A 106 13.82 11.52 3.51
CA ARG A 106 12.89 12.19 2.58
C ARG A 106 12.03 11.18 1.82
N LEU A 107 12.63 10.11 1.30
CA LEU A 107 11.91 9.04 0.59
C LEU A 107 10.89 8.35 1.51
N VAL A 108 11.27 8.04 2.76
CA VAL A 108 10.37 7.45 3.77
C VAL A 108 9.21 8.40 4.07
N ALA A 109 9.49 9.70 4.26
CA ALA A 109 8.46 10.71 4.51
C ALA A 109 7.48 10.86 3.33
N ASP A 110 7.98 10.79 2.08
CA ASP A 110 7.16 10.87 0.88
C ASP A 110 6.27 9.63 0.73
N GLN A 111 6.80 8.44 0.98
CA GLN A 111 6.02 7.19 0.97
C GLN A 111 4.95 7.17 2.07
N SER A 112 5.29 7.63 3.28
CA SER A 112 4.32 7.72 4.38
C SER A 112 3.18 8.67 4.03
N ARG A 113 3.48 9.85 3.47
CA ARG A 113 2.45 10.80 3.01
C ARG A 113 1.53 10.19 1.94
N ALA A 114 2.09 9.49 0.96
CA ALA A 114 1.30 8.85 -0.09
C ALA A 114 0.39 7.74 0.46
N LEU A 115 0.83 6.99 1.49
CA LEU A 115 0.00 5.99 2.17
C LEU A 115 -1.13 6.65 2.96
N ASP A 116 -0.84 7.72 3.72
CA ASP A 116 -1.83 8.48 4.48
C ASP A 116 -2.90 9.12 3.58
N GLU A 117 -2.50 9.60 2.40
CA GLU A 117 -3.43 10.15 1.40
C GLU A 117 -4.34 9.06 0.82
N ARG A 118 -3.80 7.88 0.52
CA ARG A 118 -4.58 6.73 0.03
C ARG A 118 -5.56 6.23 1.09
N GLU A 119 -5.12 6.14 2.34
CA GLU A 119 -5.98 5.72 3.45
C GLU A 119 -7.12 6.71 3.65
N ARG A 120 -6.83 8.02 3.67
CA ARG A 120 -7.85 9.07 3.75
C ARG A 120 -8.84 8.99 2.59
N HIS A 121 -8.34 8.86 1.37
CA HIS A 121 -9.21 8.74 0.19
C HIS A 121 -10.14 7.53 0.25
N LEU A 122 -9.64 6.36 0.68
CA LEU A 122 -10.48 5.17 0.87
C LEU A 122 -11.53 5.38 1.97
N ARG A 123 -11.16 6.04 3.05
CA ARG A 123 -12.08 6.39 4.15
C ARG A 123 -13.17 7.36 3.68
N ASP A 124 -12.80 8.37 2.92
CA ASP A 124 -13.76 9.35 2.33
C ASP A 124 -14.74 8.67 1.36
N LEU A 125 -14.26 7.71 0.55
CA LEU A 125 -15.13 6.92 -0.32
C LEU A 125 -16.12 6.08 0.46
N LEU A 126 -15.69 5.39 1.53
CA LEU A 126 -16.59 4.61 2.37
C LEU A 126 -17.60 5.48 3.10
N GLU A 127 -17.20 6.70 3.52
CA GLU A 127 -18.07 7.67 4.16
C GLU A 127 -19.13 8.24 3.19
N ALA A 128 -18.76 8.44 1.93
CA ALA A 128 -19.69 8.96 0.90
C ALA A 128 -20.74 7.95 0.43
N LEU A 129 -20.60 6.66 0.78
CA LEU A 129 -21.56 5.64 0.39
C LEU A 129 -22.87 5.78 1.21
N PRO A 130 -24.05 5.72 0.54
CA PRO A 130 -25.33 5.80 1.24
C PRO A 130 -25.72 4.49 1.95
N ALA A 131 -24.86 3.49 1.94
CA ALA A 131 -25.05 2.21 2.63
C ALA A 131 -24.34 2.21 3.98
N ALA A 132 -24.95 1.64 5.01
CA ALA A 132 -24.33 1.47 6.31
C ALA A 132 -23.18 0.47 6.21
N ILE A 133 -21.94 0.94 6.45
CA ILE A 133 -20.72 0.12 6.33
C ILE A 133 -19.90 0.24 7.60
N TYR A 134 -19.34 -0.89 8.06
CA TYR A 134 -18.33 -0.92 9.09
C TYR A 134 -17.27 -2.00 8.83
N LEU A 135 -16.10 -1.80 9.41
CA LEU A 135 -14.95 -2.70 9.34
C LEU A 135 -14.60 -3.20 10.74
N THR A 136 -14.03 -4.40 10.81
CA THR A 136 -13.48 -4.96 12.04
C THR A 136 -12.07 -5.47 11.82
N ASP A 137 -11.31 -5.64 12.90
CA ASP A 137 -10.10 -6.46 12.92
C ASP A 137 -10.45 -7.96 12.92
N ALA A 138 -9.42 -8.81 12.97
CA ALA A 138 -9.57 -10.27 12.97
C ALA A 138 -10.28 -10.79 14.24
N GLU A 139 -10.19 -10.07 15.36
CA GLU A 139 -10.85 -10.35 16.63
C GLU A 139 -12.28 -9.81 16.67
N GLY A 140 -12.73 -9.15 15.60
CA GLY A 140 -14.07 -8.59 15.47
C GLY A 140 -14.26 -7.22 16.14
N ARG A 141 -13.18 -6.54 16.60
CA ARG A 141 -13.30 -5.17 17.13
C ARG A 141 -13.53 -4.21 15.97
N ILE A 142 -14.45 -3.27 16.16
CA ILE A 142 -14.77 -2.27 15.15
C ILE A 142 -13.58 -1.34 14.95
N THR A 143 -13.08 -1.23 13.71
CA THR A 143 -11.97 -0.36 13.32
C THR A 143 -12.42 0.87 12.54
N PHE A 144 -13.57 0.79 11.87
CA PHE A 144 -14.17 1.88 11.10
C PHE A 144 -15.68 1.69 11.00
N TYR A 145 -16.43 2.78 10.88
CA TYR A 145 -17.84 2.83 10.49
C TYR A 145 -18.15 4.17 9.83
N ASN A 146 -19.11 4.21 8.91
CA ASN A 146 -19.57 5.46 8.29
C ASN A 146 -20.83 6.03 8.96
N GLU A 147 -21.19 7.27 8.62
CA GLU A 147 -22.37 7.93 9.17
C GLU A 147 -23.69 7.19 8.87
N ALA A 148 -23.78 6.51 7.72
CA ALA A 148 -24.93 5.66 7.42
C ALA A 148 -25.08 4.50 8.41
N ALA A 149 -23.98 3.93 8.91
CA ALA A 149 -24.00 2.90 9.95
C ALA A 149 -24.45 3.47 11.30
N VAL A 150 -24.06 4.71 11.64
CA VAL A 150 -24.57 5.42 12.83
C VAL A 150 -26.06 5.67 12.73
N ALA A 151 -26.54 6.14 11.59
CA ALA A 151 -27.96 6.39 11.36
C ALA A 151 -28.79 5.09 11.46
N LEU A 152 -28.30 3.97 10.93
CA LEU A 152 -28.95 2.68 11.04
C LEU A 152 -28.96 2.18 12.49
N ALA A 153 -27.83 2.21 13.19
CA ALA A 153 -27.68 1.69 14.56
C ALA A 153 -28.29 2.60 15.63
N GLY A 154 -28.52 3.89 15.34
CA GLY A 154 -28.97 4.89 16.30
C GLY A 154 -27.96 5.23 17.39
N ARG A 155 -26.68 4.83 17.20
CA ARG A 155 -25.58 5.07 18.13
C ARG A 155 -24.24 5.17 17.41
N ARG A 156 -23.26 5.80 18.07
CA ARG A 156 -21.87 5.78 17.62
C ARG A 156 -21.11 4.66 18.35
N PRO A 157 -20.57 3.66 17.64
CA PRO A 157 -19.73 2.64 18.25
C PRO A 157 -18.40 3.22 18.77
N GLU A 158 -17.84 2.59 19.81
CA GLU A 158 -16.49 2.89 20.29
C GLU A 158 -15.48 2.05 19.51
N VAL A 159 -14.71 2.71 18.62
CA VAL A 159 -13.65 2.05 17.81
C VAL A 159 -12.62 1.40 18.73
N GLY A 160 -12.23 0.16 18.41
CA GLY A 160 -11.29 -0.66 19.17
C GLY A 160 -11.86 -1.33 20.40
N ARG A 161 -13.10 -1.01 20.81
CA ARG A 161 -13.75 -1.56 22.00
C ARG A 161 -15.00 -2.36 21.67
N ASP A 162 -15.93 -1.79 20.89
CA ASP A 162 -17.13 -2.51 20.47
C ASP A 162 -16.76 -3.65 19.52
N GLN A 163 -17.42 -4.79 19.67
CA GLN A 163 -17.11 -6.00 18.89
C GLN A 163 -18.32 -6.48 18.09
N TRP A 164 -18.04 -7.07 16.95
CA TRP A 164 -18.92 -7.83 16.06
C TRP A 164 -19.96 -6.99 15.34
N CYS A 165 -20.63 -6.03 16.00
CA CYS A 165 -21.70 -5.26 15.40
C CYS A 165 -21.74 -3.81 15.92
N VAL A 166 -22.18 -2.88 15.06
CA VAL A 166 -22.39 -1.47 15.39
C VAL A 166 -23.66 -1.23 16.19
N THR A 167 -24.60 -2.18 16.20
CA THR A 167 -25.92 -2.06 16.85
C THR A 167 -25.82 -2.23 18.36
N TRP A 168 -26.85 -1.73 19.08
CA TRP A 168 -26.92 -1.86 20.53
C TRP A 168 -27.38 -3.24 20.97
N ARG A 169 -28.50 -3.72 20.39
CA ARG A 169 -29.05 -5.07 20.60
C ARG A 169 -29.51 -5.65 19.27
N LEU A 170 -29.43 -6.97 19.19
CA LEU A 170 -29.86 -7.71 18.02
C LEU A 170 -30.89 -8.77 18.39
N TYR A 171 -31.77 -9.01 17.43
CA TYR A 171 -32.78 -10.06 17.48
C TYR A 171 -32.85 -10.76 16.11
N GLU A 172 -33.24 -12.01 16.14
CA GLU A 172 -33.71 -12.70 14.94
C GLU A 172 -35.06 -12.11 14.48
N PRO A 173 -35.47 -12.31 13.22
CA PRO A 173 -36.75 -11.82 12.72
C PRO A 173 -37.99 -12.33 13.46
N ASP A 174 -37.85 -13.43 14.22
CA ASP A 174 -38.92 -14.00 15.07
C ASP A 174 -38.97 -13.33 16.47
N GLY A 175 -38.08 -12.39 16.75
CA GLY A 175 -37.98 -11.70 18.03
C GLY A 175 -37.07 -12.37 19.06
N THR A 176 -36.44 -13.50 18.72
CA THR A 176 -35.48 -14.16 19.60
C THR A 176 -34.23 -13.30 19.78
N PRO A 177 -33.72 -13.03 21.02
CA PRO A 177 -32.48 -12.28 21.21
C PRO A 177 -31.29 -12.95 20.52
N LEU A 178 -30.52 -12.18 19.75
CA LEU A 178 -29.32 -12.62 19.03
C LEU A 178 -28.09 -11.99 19.70
N PRO A 179 -27.29 -12.75 20.50
CA PRO A 179 -26.05 -12.25 21.06
C PRO A 179 -25.07 -11.81 19.97
N HIS A 180 -24.32 -10.72 20.19
CA HIS A 180 -23.39 -10.18 19.20
C HIS A 180 -22.32 -11.20 18.77
N GLU A 181 -21.88 -12.09 19.65
CA GLU A 181 -20.95 -13.20 19.36
C GLU A 181 -21.50 -14.27 18.41
N HIS A 182 -22.80 -14.25 18.13
CA HIS A 182 -23.50 -15.13 17.19
C HIS A 182 -24.06 -14.37 15.98
N CYS A 183 -23.83 -13.06 15.92
CA CYS A 183 -24.30 -12.26 14.79
C CYS A 183 -23.63 -12.69 13.48
N PRO A 184 -24.21 -12.36 12.32
CA PRO A 184 -23.67 -12.74 11.01
C PRO A 184 -22.21 -12.34 10.79
N MET A 185 -21.73 -11.21 11.36
CA MET A 185 -20.33 -10.80 11.28
C MET A 185 -19.43 -11.73 12.09
N ALA A 186 -19.81 -12.06 13.33
CA ALA A 186 -19.08 -13.00 14.16
C ALA A 186 -18.97 -14.38 13.51
N VAL A 187 -20.06 -14.88 12.92
CA VAL A 187 -20.06 -16.13 12.16
C VAL A 187 -19.12 -16.04 10.95
N ALA A 188 -19.19 -14.95 10.18
CA ALA A 188 -18.36 -14.79 8.99
C ALA A 188 -16.85 -14.81 9.32
N LEU A 189 -16.43 -14.16 10.41
CA LEU A 189 -15.03 -14.16 10.83
C LEU A 189 -14.59 -15.52 11.40
N LYS A 190 -15.40 -16.13 12.27
CA LYS A 190 -15.10 -17.43 12.88
C LYS A 190 -15.00 -18.56 11.86
N GLU A 191 -15.90 -18.57 10.87
CA GLU A 191 -15.92 -19.57 9.82
C GLU A 191 -15.09 -19.18 8.59
N ASN A 192 -14.52 -17.96 8.61
CA ASN A 192 -13.71 -17.40 7.54
C ASN A 192 -14.37 -17.50 6.15
N ARG A 193 -15.70 -17.23 6.10
CA ARG A 193 -16.52 -17.24 4.87
C ARG A 193 -17.57 -16.14 4.89
N PRO A 194 -17.99 -15.62 3.72
CA PRO A 194 -19.08 -14.67 3.66
C PRO A 194 -20.40 -15.27 4.16
N VAL A 195 -21.21 -14.48 4.89
CA VAL A 195 -22.60 -14.84 5.23
C VAL A 195 -23.54 -14.01 4.35
N ARG A 196 -24.57 -14.63 3.82
CA ARG A 196 -25.52 -14.00 2.89
C ARG A 196 -26.94 -14.48 3.18
N GLY A 197 -27.92 -13.61 2.87
CA GLY A 197 -29.34 -13.96 2.92
C GLY A 197 -29.93 -14.12 4.32
N VAL A 198 -29.21 -13.62 5.35
CA VAL A 198 -29.68 -13.62 6.73
C VAL A 198 -30.24 -12.23 7.03
N GLU A 199 -31.42 -12.19 7.64
CA GLU A 199 -32.04 -10.96 8.13
C GLU A 199 -31.84 -10.88 9.64
N ALA A 200 -31.75 -9.67 10.18
CA ALA A 200 -31.69 -9.42 11.63
C ALA A 200 -32.44 -8.13 11.97
N VAL A 201 -32.87 -8.02 13.22
CA VAL A 201 -33.51 -6.83 13.76
C VAL A 201 -32.55 -6.14 14.74
N ALA A 202 -32.23 -4.87 14.49
CA ALA A 202 -31.50 -4.03 15.41
C ALA A 202 -32.48 -3.25 16.29
N GLU A 203 -32.27 -3.29 17.61
CA GLU A 203 -32.91 -2.38 18.54
C GLU A 203 -31.95 -1.23 18.85
N ARG A 204 -32.42 -0.01 18.67
CA ARG A 204 -31.66 1.22 18.96
C ARG A 204 -31.78 1.60 20.44
N PRO A 205 -30.92 2.49 20.94
CA PRO A 205 -31.00 2.97 22.33
C PRO A 205 -32.33 3.66 22.70
N ASP A 206 -33.06 4.22 21.70
CA ASP A 206 -34.36 4.82 21.87
C ASP A 206 -35.51 3.79 21.91
N GLY A 207 -35.19 2.51 21.77
CA GLY A 207 -36.17 1.42 21.71
C GLY A 207 -36.76 1.16 20.33
N SER A 208 -36.47 2.00 19.33
CA SER A 208 -36.92 1.74 17.96
C SER A 208 -36.19 0.52 17.37
N ARG A 209 -36.90 -0.18 16.49
CA ARG A 209 -36.33 -1.39 15.83
C ARG A 209 -36.29 -1.21 14.33
N ILE A 210 -35.29 -1.78 13.70
CA ILE A 210 -35.08 -1.74 12.27
C ILE A 210 -34.72 -3.14 11.76
N LEU A 211 -35.42 -3.59 10.73
CA LEU A 211 -35.09 -4.82 10.00
C LEU A 211 -33.97 -4.50 9.02
N PHE A 212 -32.90 -5.26 9.03
CA PHE A 212 -31.80 -5.09 8.09
C PHE A 212 -31.22 -6.43 7.62
N MET A 213 -30.53 -6.40 6.48
CA MET A 213 -29.81 -7.54 5.95
C MET A 213 -28.31 -7.23 5.94
N PRO A 214 -27.50 -7.97 6.72
CA PRO A 214 -26.04 -7.83 6.73
C PRO A 214 -25.38 -8.62 5.60
N PHE A 215 -24.25 -8.10 5.10
CA PHE A 215 -23.41 -8.72 4.08
C PHE A 215 -21.96 -8.84 4.56
N PRO A 216 -21.68 -9.52 5.67
CA PRO A 216 -20.33 -9.63 6.16
C PRO A 216 -19.46 -10.46 5.24
N THR A 217 -18.24 -9.95 5.00
CA THR A 217 -17.22 -10.56 4.16
C THR A 217 -15.87 -10.51 4.88
N PRO A 218 -15.22 -11.64 5.16
CA PRO A 218 -13.88 -11.68 5.71
C PRO A 218 -12.87 -11.03 4.77
N LEU A 219 -11.94 -10.27 5.33
CA LEU A 219 -10.80 -9.67 4.63
C LEU A 219 -9.55 -10.48 4.93
N ARG A 220 -8.73 -10.70 3.90
CA ARG A 220 -7.50 -11.48 4.01
C ARG A 220 -6.34 -10.68 3.43
N ASP A 221 -5.16 -10.91 3.99
CA ASP A 221 -3.92 -10.40 3.43
C ASP A 221 -3.46 -11.19 2.19
N ALA A 222 -2.32 -10.80 1.62
CA ALA A 222 -1.73 -11.47 0.46
C ALA A 222 -1.30 -12.93 0.73
N ALA A 223 -1.11 -13.32 2.00
CA ALA A 223 -0.80 -14.67 2.42
C ALA A 223 -2.07 -15.52 2.67
N GLY A 224 -3.27 -14.90 2.57
CA GLY A 224 -4.56 -15.55 2.81
C GLY A 224 -4.97 -15.59 4.29
N ALA A 225 -4.21 -15.00 5.18
CA ALA A 225 -4.55 -14.90 6.60
C ALA A 225 -5.69 -13.90 6.82
N LEU A 226 -6.60 -14.22 7.76
CA LEU A 226 -7.69 -13.32 8.14
C LEU A 226 -7.13 -12.07 8.83
N VAL A 227 -7.43 -10.89 8.29
CA VAL A 227 -7.03 -9.60 8.86
C VAL A 227 -8.20 -8.78 9.39
N GLY A 228 -9.42 -9.21 9.12
CA GLY A 228 -10.63 -8.53 9.58
C GLY A 228 -11.85 -8.85 8.75
N GLY A 229 -12.84 -7.97 8.78
CA GLY A 229 -14.05 -8.10 7.98
C GLY A 229 -14.64 -6.76 7.59
N VAL A 230 -15.36 -6.75 6.48
CA VAL A 230 -16.24 -5.65 6.06
C VAL A 230 -17.68 -6.12 6.13
N ASN A 231 -18.57 -5.27 6.64
CA ASN A 231 -20.00 -5.54 6.62
C ASN A 231 -20.75 -4.33 6.03
N MET A 232 -21.61 -4.61 5.08
CA MET A 232 -22.60 -3.67 4.59
C MET A 232 -23.95 -4.08 5.16
N LEU A 233 -24.69 -3.13 5.73
CA LEU A 233 -26.02 -3.33 6.29
C LEU A 233 -27.04 -2.68 5.36
N LEU A 234 -27.93 -3.46 4.82
CA LEU A 234 -29.02 -2.96 3.99
C LEU A 234 -30.28 -2.79 4.84
N ASP A 235 -30.78 -1.57 4.93
CA ASP A 235 -32.07 -1.27 5.58
C ASP A 235 -33.22 -1.93 4.79
N MET A 236 -33.96 -2.79 5.46
CA MET A 236 -35.10 -3.51 4.89
C MET A 236 -36.46 -2.97 5.39
N SER A 237 -36.46 -1.87 6.16
CA SER A 237 -37.67 -1.34 6.78
C SER A 237 -38.73 -0.88 5.76
N GLN A 238 -38.33 -0.52 4.55
CA GLN A 238 -39.25 -0.12 3.46
C GLN A 238 -39.84 -1.31 2.70
N ARG A 239 -39.44 -2.55 3.06
CA ARG A 239 -39.95 -3.73 2.37
C ARG A 239 -41.37 -4.07 2.86
N PRO A 240 -42.32 -4.44 1.96
CA PRO A 240 -43.65 -4.90 2.37
C PRO A 240 -43.57 -6.04 3.38
N GLY A 241 -44.27 -5.94 4.51
CA GLY A 241 -44.24 -6.95 5.59
C GLY A 241 -43.07 -6.82 6.57
N ALA A 242 -42.25 -5.77 6.49
CA ALA A 242 -41.18 -5.51 7.46
C ALA A 242 -41.76 -5.20 8.86
N GLU A 243 -42.91 -4.50 8.94
CA GLU A 243 -43.56 -4.13 10.20
C GLU A 243 -43.96 -5.36 11.04
N ASP A 244 -44.46 -6.43 10.40
CA ASP A 244 -44.83 -7.68 11.07
C ASP A 244 -43.65 -8.40 11.69
N ARG A 245 -42.43 -8.21 11.13
CA ARG A 245 -41.18 -8.83 11.57
C ARG A 245 -40.43 -8.04 12.64
N ILE A 246 -40.75 -6.76 12.79
CA ILE A 246 -40.11 -5.89 13.80
C ILE A 246 -40.80 -6.04 15.18
N GLY A 247 -41.93 -6.77 15.23
CA GLY A 247 -42.70 -7.01 16.49
C GLY A 247 -43.26 -5.75 17.10
N LEU A 248 -43.72 -4.79 16.27
CA LEU A 248 -44.51 -3.66 16.67
C LEU A 248 -45.98 -4.12 16.82
N HIS A 249 -46.28 -4.78 17.93
CA HIS A 249 -47.66 -4.98 18.42
C HIS A 249 -47.80 -4.39 19.80
#